data_3d103df64af48cf08582b59d039ce3ff
#
_entry.id   3d103df64af48cf08582b59d039ce3ff
#
_cell.length_a   1.000
_cell.length_b   1.000
_cell.length_c   1.000
_cell.angle_alpha   90.00
_cell.angle_beta   90.00
_cell.angle_gamma   90.00
#
_symmetry.space_group_name_H-M   'P 1'
#
loop_
_entity.id
_entity.type
_entity.pdbx_description
1 polymer ?
#
loop_
_entity_poly.entity_id
_entity_poly.type
_entity_poly.pdbx_seq_one_letter_code
_entity_poly.pdbx_strand_id
1 'polypeptide(L)'
;MSKKAASFFNINYQALNWKTVFLILFLIAFFVRFPFFFRDYVDRDESTFIIMAQSWVDGYLPYTQLWDLKPPITFLFFAVIIKVFGKSFIAIRFFGTVLVALTALFTYGIGRWAATKKIAFWSAVLCVFFLSLFGSLQGVMSEHICTLFFAAAVYFLLSKESKRWYFVIGMLFGLSVMSKLNMAYPLLALAIYLLWGAIIKRQFWHNFPRLAVMGIAFIFQILLTALPYYLQGEISVWWQSIFEAPLAYSTSKYHSPLKTLPFLLVSLAFFYITFKKQLINYSSVPVQVLIMVFAGVMLSFVQAGKVNGHYLIQLYPFILILVGIAVSKLPPIQKKYRTILVVILVLLPMEAYLEYANIISNKVEKGSFFNGEGIDVPNYIIKNDIDTQNIFFTEYHIGYWVLGEHPPTIAATHPSNITREELFPYMKNPRKTALEELQYILEVIQPQTVVARKGKKIFDRKLTNLNSYIDSYLANHYILIKTIDRGLIYQRLE
;
A
#
# COMPACT_ATOMS: atom_id res chain seq x y z
N MET A 1 33.24 26.10 -6.86
CA MET A 1 31.99 25.90 -7.63
C MET A 1 31.65 27.17 -8.36
N SER A 2 31.60 27.14 -9.70
CA SER A 2 31.40 28.32 -10.54
C SER A 2 30.04 28.99 -10.30
N LYS A 3 29.94 30.32 -10.48
CA LYS A 3 28.66 31.07 -10.39
C LYS A 3 27.51 30.43 -11.24
N LYS A 4 27.82 29.68 -12.30
CA LYS A 4 26.87 28.96 -13.13
C LYS A 4 26.20 27.78 -12.39
N ALA A 5 26.89 27.07 -11.51
CA ALA A 5 26.31 25.98 -10.72
C ALA A 5 25.32 26.50 -9.65
N ALA A 6 25.56 27.70 -9.11
CA ALA A 6 24.64 28.33 -8.14
C ALA A 6 23.33 28.82 -8.78
N SER A 7 23.29 29.07 -10.10
CA SER A 7 22.06 29.49 -10.80
C SER A 7 21.09 28.33 -11.08
N PHE A 8 21.57 27.11 -11.17
CA PHE A 8 20.72 25.91 -11.39
C PHE A 8 19.78 25.61 -10.21
N PHE A 9 20.09 26.09 -8.99
CA PHE A 9 19.28 25.93 -7.80
C PHE A 9 18.33 27.09 -7.48
N ASN A 10 18.30 28.15 -8.33
CA ASN A 10 17.38 29.27 -8.15
C ASN A 10 16.02 28.98 -8.82
N ILE A 11 15.27 28.00 -8.24
CA ILE A 11 13.92 27.67 -8.71
C ILE A 11 13.00 28.89 -8.42
N ASN A 12 12.41 29.43 -9.45
CA ASN A 12 11.32 30.41 -9.28
C ASN A 12 10.01 29.68 -8.99
N TYR A 13 9.75 29.42 -7.71
CA TYR A 13 8.54 28.74 -7.26
C TYR A 13 7.24 29.45 -7.67
N GLN A 14 7.27 30.76 -7.87
CA GLN A 14 6.10 31.54 -8.30
C GLN A 14 5.70 31.24 -9.75
N ALA A 15 6.66 30.95 -10.59
CA ALA A 15 6.46 30.63 -12.00
C ALA A 15 6.04 29.17 -12.25
N LEU A 16 6.16 28.28 -11.25
CA LEU A 16 5.77 26.88 -11.39
C LEU A 16 4.26 26.73 -11.57
N ASN A 17 3.86 26.18 -12.71
CA ASN A 17 2.48 25.75 -12.97
C ASN A 17 2.28 24.26 -12.65
N TRP A 18 1.03 23.78 -12.66
CA TRP A 18 0.68 22.40 -12.35
C TRP A 18 1.35 21.37 -13.25
N LYS A 19 1.45 21.66 -14.56
CA LYS A 19 2.06 20.73 -15.52
C LYS A 19 3.57 20.56 -15.23
N THR A 20 4.27 21.67 -14.99
CA THR A 20 5.69 21.64 -14.65
C THR A 20 5.94 20.92 -13.32
N VAL A 21 5.13 21.20 -12.29
CA VAL A 21 5.24 20.50 -11.00
C VAL A 21 5.00 19.01 -11.17
N PHE A 22 3.93 18.61 -11.88
CA PHE A 22 3.67 17.20 -12.15
C PHE A 22 4.83 16.52 -12.88
N LEU A 23 5.35 17.16 -13.93
CA LEU A 23 6.47 16.60 -14.70
C LEU A 23 7.71 16.37 -13.80
N ILE A 24 8.06 17.37 -12.97
CA ILE A 24 9.20 17.24 -12.05
C ILE A 24 8.97 16.09 -11.05
N LEU A 25 7.79 16.05 -10.42
CA LEU A 25 7.47 15.00 -9.44
C LEU A 25 7.43 13.62 -10.10
N PHE A 26 6.88 13.51 -11.32
CA PHE A 26 6.86 12.27 -12.08
C PHE A 26 8.27 11.81 -12.46
N LEU A 27 9.13 12.70 -12.93
CA LEU A 27 10.51 12.34 -13.27
C LEU A 27 11.32 11.89 -12.05
N ILE A 28 11.13 12.55 -10.89
CA ILE A 28 11.75 12.11 -9.63
C ILE A 28 11.19 10.73 -9.21
N ALA A 29 9.87 10.55 -9.26
CA ALA A 29 9.23 9.29 -8.92
C ALA A 29 9.69 8.16 -9.85
N PHE A 30 9.75 8.43 -11.16
CA PHE A 30 10.23 7.48 -12.14
C PHE A 30 11.69 7.10 -11.90
N PHE A 31 12.57 8.07 -11.71
CA PHE A 31 13.98 7.82 -11.41
C PHE A 31 14.15 6.95 -10.16
N VAL A 32 13.44 7.24 -9.08
CA VAL A 32 13.56 6.51 -7.80
C VAL A 32 12.98 5.10 -7.91
N ARG A 33 11.88 4.91 -8.66
CA ARG A 33 11.13 3.64 -8.70
C ARG A 33 11.50 2.74 -9.86
N PHE A 34 12.09 3.27 -10.94
CA PHE A 34 12.41 2.50 -12.15
C PHE A 34 13.23 1.22 -11.91
N PRO A 35 14.29 1.21 -11.07
CA PRO A 35 15.07 -0.01 -10.87
C PRO A 35 14.25 -1.13 -10.22
N PHE A 36 13.25 -0.79 -9.40
CA PHE A 36 12.36 -1.75 -8.77
C PHE A 36 11.29 -2.33 -9.74
N PHE A 37 11.19 -1.85 -10.97
CA PHE A 37 10.31 -2.45 -11.99
C PHE A 37 10.71 -3.88 -12.33
N PHE A 38 11.97 -4.20 -12.15
CA PHE A 38 12.57 -5.48 -12.48
C PHE A 38 12.71 -6.41 -11.28
N ARG A 39 12.29 -5.96 -10.09
CA ARG A 39 12.29 -6.75 -8.87
C ARG A 39 10.97 -7.51 -8.74
N ASP A 40 11.03 -8.80 -8.47
CA ASP A 40 9.89 -9.69 -8.45
C ASP A 40 9.00 -9.57 -7.21
N TYR A 41 9.59 -9.87 -6.08
CA TYR A 41 8.91 -10.08 -4.81
C TYR A 41 9.27 -8.98 -3.82
N VAL A 42 8.54 -7.84 -3.94
CA VAL A 42 8.75 -6.71 -3.03
C VAL A 42 7.98 -6.92 -1.73
N ASP A 43 6.73 -7.36 -1.83
CA ASP A 43 5.89 -7.62 -0.68
C ASP A 43 4.88 -8.74 -0.96
N ARG A 44 4.51 -9.50 0.10
CA ARG A 44 3.50 -10.56 0.02
C ARG A 44 2.13 -10.01 -0.38
N ASP A 45 1.74 -8.86 0.19
CA ASP A 45 0.46 -8.23 -0.09
C ASP A 45 0.35 -7.87 -1.58
N GLU A 46 1.38 -7.25 -2.18
CA GLU A 46 1.38 -6.93 -3.62
C GLU A 46 1.22 -8.17 -4.49
N SER A 47 1.94 -9.24 -4.18
CA SER A 47 1.83 -10.52 -4.89
C SER A 47 0.40 -11.06 -4.83
N THR A 48 -0.21 -11.01 -3.66
CA THR A 48 -1.61 -11.41 -3.48
C THR A 48 -2.57 -10.55 -4.30
N PHE A 49 -2.36 -9.22 -4.34
CA PHE A 49 -3.21 -8.33 -5.12
C PHE A 49 -3.13 -8.63 -6.62
N ILE A 50 -1.95 -8.97 -7.13
CA ILE A 50 -1.75 -9.37 -8.53
C ILE A 50 -2.48 -10.68 -8.84
N ILE A 51 -2.39 -11.68 -7.97
CA ILE A 51 -3.06 -12.99 -8.15
C ILE A 51 -4.58 -12.81 -8.11
N MET A 52 -5.11 -12.09 -7.12
CA MET A 52 -6.53 -11.76 -7.01
C MET A 52 -7.05 -10.99 -8.24
N ALA A 53 -6.24 -10.06 -8.74
CA ALA A 53 -6.57 -9.28 -9.92
C ALA A 53 -6.59 -10.13 -11.20
N GLN A 54 -5.64 -11.08 -11.35
CA GLN A 54 -5.65 -12.03 -12.46
C GLN A 54 -6.92 -12.87 -12.43
N SER A 55 -7.28 -13.43 -11.28
CA SER A 55 -8.53 -14.19 -11.13
C SER A 55 -9.76 -13.35 -11.54
N TRP A 56 -9.76 -12.04 -11.23
CA TRP A 56 -10.82 -11.15 -11.69
C TRP A 56 -10.84 -10.94 -13.20
N VAL A 57 -9.66 -10.81 -13.83
CA VAL A 57 -9.54 -10.72 -15.29
C VAL A 57 -10.03 -12.01 -15.97
N ASP A 58 -9.81 -13.17 -15.32
CA ASP A 58 -10.23 -14.49 -15.80
C ASP A 58 -11.75 -14.74 -15.59
N GLY A 59 -12.49 -13.77 -14.99
CA GLY A 59 -13.95 -13.79 -14.88
C GLY A 59 -14.49 -14.07 -13.48
N TYR A 60 -13.64 -14.30 -12.49
CA TYR A 60 -14.05 -14.56 -11.11
C TYR A 60 -14.01 -13.28 -10.28
N LEU A 61 -15.12 -12.89 -9.67
CA LEU A 61 -15.12 -11.75 -8.73
C LEU A 61 -14.19 -12.03 -7.54
N PRO A 62 -13.52 -11.01 -6.97
CA PRO A 62 -12.78 -11.18 -5.73
C PRO A 62 -13.61 -11.92 -4.66
N TYR A 63 -12.96 -12.73 -3.85
CA TYR A 63 -13.55 -13.55 -2.78
C TYR A 63 -14.36 -14.77 -3.24
N THR A 64 -14.64 -14.97 -4.53
CA THR A 64 -15.39 -16.13 -5.02
C THR A 64 -14.50 -17.35 -5.31
N GLN A 65 -13.36 -17.15 -5.95
CA GLN A 65 -12.37 -18.19 -6.25
C GLN A 65 -11.13 -18.08 -5.35
N LEU A 66 -10.61 -16.87 -5.19
CA LEU A 66 -9.48 -16.53 -4.34
C LEU A 66 -9.92 -15.52 -3.29
N TRP A 67 -9.21 -15.44 -2.15
CA TRP A 67 -9.64 -14.58 -1.06
C TRP A 67 -8.49 -13.82 -0.40
N ASP A 68 -8.70 -12.54 -0.12
CA ASP A 68 -7.85 -11.72 0.75
C ASP A 68 -8.68 -10.64 1.46
N LEU A 69 -8.15 -10.12 2.57
CA LEU A 69 -8.86 -9.21 3.48
C LEU A 69 -8.94 -7.75 2.96
N LYS A 70 -8.54 -7.45 1.73
CA LYS A 70 -8.58 -6.08 1.19
C LYS A 70 -9.87 -5.82 0.42
N PRO A 71 -10.39 -4.58 0.44
CA PRO A 71 -11.55 -4.20 -0.36
C PRO A 71 -11.29 -4.21 -1.87
N PRO A 72 -12.33 -4.34 -2.72
CA PRO A 72 -12.20 -4.69 -4.12
C PRO A 72 -11.52 -3.64 -5.01
N ILE A 73 -11.51 -2.35 -4.63
CA ILE A 73 -10.85 -1.30 -5.43
C ILE A 73 -9.34 -1.52 -5.51
N THR A 74 -8.74 -2.14 -4.48
CA THR A 74 -7.32 -2.54 -4.55
C THR A 74 -7.10 -3.52 -5.70
N PHE A 75 -7.89 -4.60 -5.78
CA PHE A 75 -7.75 -5.59 -6.85
C PHE A 75 -8.14 -5.02 -8.22
N LEU A 76 -9.14 -4.15 -8.28
CA LEU A 76 -9.57 -3.48 -9.52
C LEU A 76 -8.43 -2.69 -10.17
N PHE A 77 -7.61 -2.00 -9.36
CA PHE A 77 -6.45 -1.27 -9.87
C PHE A 77 -5.52 -2.18 -10.66
N PHE A 78 -5.14 -3.33 -10.10
CA PHE A 78 -4.28 -4.29 -10.77
C PHE A 78 -5.00 -5.00 -11.92
N ALA A 79 -6.29 -5.34 -11.77
CA ALA A 79 -7.08 -6.02 -12.79
C ALA A 79 -7.20 -5.17 -14.07
N VAL A 80 -7.43 -3.87 -13.96
CA VAL A 80 -7.46 -2.95 -15.11
C VAL A 80 -6.12 -2.95 -15.84
N ILE A 81 -5.00 -2.90 -15.11
CA ILE A 81 -3.67 -2.91 -15.72
C ILE A 81 -3.41 -4.24 -16.41
N ILE A 82 -3.70 -5.37 -15.76
CA ILE A 82 -3.52 -6.70 -16.33
C ILE A 82 -4.41 -6.89 -17.57
N LYS A 83 -5.66 -6.42 -17.52
CA LYS A 83 -6.59 -6.51 -18.65
C LYS A 83 -6.10 -5.77 -19.89
N VAL A 84 -5.43 -4.62 -19.69
CA VAL A 84 -4.98 -3.75 -20.81
C VAL A 84 -3.58 -4.14 -21.30
N PHE A 85 -2.66 -4.46 -20.38
CA PHE A 85 -1.24 -4.66 -20.70
C PHE A 85 -0.77 -6.12 -20.55
N GLY A 86 -1.66 -7.04 -20.21
CA GLY A 86 -1.31 -8.44 -19.94
C GLY A 86 -0.51 -8.62 -18.65
N LYS A 87 0.13 -9.77 -18.52
CA LYS A 87 0.99 -10.13 -17.37
C LYS A 87 2.31 -9.36 -17.43
N SER A 88 2.32 -8.10 -16.93
CA SER A 88 3.49 -7.22 -16.99
C SER A 88 3.79 -6.56 -15.64
N PHE A 89 4.87 -6.99 -14.98
CA PHE A 89 5.41 -6.29 -13.80
C PHE A 89 5.74 -4.83 -14.09
N ILE A 90 6.31 -4.56 -15.28
CA ILE A 90 6.68 -3.21 -15.69
C ILE A 90 5.46 -2.29 -15.73
N ALA A 91 4.35 -2.76 -16.32
CA ALA A 91 3.12 -1.99 -16.36
C ALA A 91 2.57 -1.70 -14.96
N ILE A 92 2.50 -2.71 -14.08
CA ILE A 92 2.04 -2.56 -12.71
C ILE A 92 2.89 -1.50 -11.97
N ARG A 93 4.22 -1.60 -12.04
CA ARG A 93 5.15 -0.69 -11.36
C ARG A 93 5.15 0.71 -11.95
N PHE A 94 4.96 0.84 -13.27
CA PHE A 94 4.78 2.12 -13.94
C PHE A 94 3.54 2.84 -13.43
N PHE A 95 2.38 2.17 -13.38
CA PHE A 95 1.17 2.78 -12.85
C PHE A 95 1.26 3.06 -11.35
N GLY A 96 1.98 2.24 -10.58
CA GLY A 96 2.36 2.56 -9.21
C GLY A 96 3.19 3.85 -9.09
N THR A 97 4.08 4.09 -10.06
CA THR A 97 4.85 5.34 -10.12
C THR A 97 3.95 6.54 -10.44
N VAL A 98 2.97 6.38 -11.32
CA VAL A 98 1.96 7.40 -11.60
C VAL A 98 1.14 7.72 -10.33
N LEU A 99 0.72 6.70 -9.56
CA LEU A 99 0.02 6.90 -8.27
C LEU A 99 0.84 7.78 -7.31
N VAL A 100 2.14 7.49 -7.17
CA VAL A 100 3.04 8.26 -6.31
C VAL A 100 3.16 9.72 -6.80
N ALA A 101 3.38 9.92 -8.09
CA ALA A 101 3.51 11.26 -8.66
C ALA A 101 2.23 12.10 -8.51
N LEU A 102 1.05 11.49 -8.72
CA LEU A 102 -0.24 12.14 -8.53
C LEU A 102 -0.51 12.44 -7.05
N THR A 103 -0.19 11.53 -6.13
CA THR A 103 -0.31 11.77 -4.68
C THR A 103 0.56 12.94 -4.26
N ALA A 104 1.80 13.01 -4.74
CA ALA A 104 2.70 14.13 -4.48
C ALA A 104 2.18 15.43 -5.10
N LEU A 105 1.55 15.39 -6.28
CA LEU A 105 0.90 16.54 -6.90
C LEU A 105 -0.24 17.09 -6.04
N PHE A 106 -1.11 16.21 -5.52
CA PHE A 106 -2.15 16.62 -4.58
C PHE A 106 -1.57 17.12 -3.25
N THR A 107 -0.48 16.54 -2.77
CA THR A 107 0.28 17.06 -1.61
C THR A 107 0.74 18.51 -1.89
N TYR A 108 1.30 18.79 -3.07
CA TYR A 108 1.64 20.15 -3.49
C TYR A 108 0.39 21.05 -3.47
N GLY A 109 -0.71 20.58 -4.04
CA GLY A 109 -1.98 21.30 -4.08
C GLY A 109 -2.50 21.68 -2.69
N ILE A 110 -2.55 20.73 -1.77
CA ILE A 110 -2.93 20.93 -0.36
C ILE A 110 -1.95 21.90 0.32
N GLY A 111 -0.66 21.68 0.12
CA GLY A 111 0.40 22.51 0.69
C GLY A 111 0.30 23.97 0.28
N ARG A 112 -0.19 24.29 -0.92
CA ARG A 112 -0.44 25.67 -1.39
C ARG A 112 -1.55 26.37 -0.62
N TRP A 113 -2.50 25.64 -0.07
CA TRP A 113 -3.56 26.20 0.79
C TRP A 113 -3.08 26.41 2.23
N ALA A 114 -2.19 25.54 2.70
CA ALA A 114 -1.69 25.56 4.08
C ALA A 114 -0.41 26.43 4.26
N ALA A 115 0.36 26.65 3.18
CA ALA A 115 1.70 27.24 3.25
C ALA A 115 2.10 27.96 1.94
N THR A 116 3.38 28.34 1.83
CA THR A 116 3.95 28.94 0.62
C THR A 116 4.17 27.90 -0.49
N LYS A 117 4.23 28.35 -1.75
CA LYS A 117 4.55 27.48 -2.90
C LYS A 117 5.88 26.73 -2.73
N LYS A 118 6.88 27.34 -2.09
CA LYS A 118 8.17 26.71 -1.81
C LYS A 118 8.03 25.54 -0.83
N ILE A 119 7.31 25.73 0.28
CA ILE A 119 7.05 24.69 1.26
C ILE A 119 6.25 23.56 0.60
N ALA A 120 5.18 23.89 -0.11
CA ALA A 120 4.35 22.94 -0.82
C ALA A 120 5.15 22.05 -1.81
N PHE A 121 6.05 22.68 -2.59
CA PHE A 121 6.89 21.98 -3.55
C PHE A 121 7.84 20.99 -2.86
N TRP A 122 8.56 21.42 -1.83
CA TRP A 122 9.50 20.53 -1.13
C TRP A 122 8.80 19.45 -0.33
N SER A 123 7.63 19.73 0.25
CA SER A 123 6.79 18.70 0.88
C SER A 123 6.36 17.62 -0.14
N ALA A 124 6.02 18.03 -1.37
CA ALA A 124 5.67 17.10 -2.44
C ALA A 124 6.88 16.29 -2.94
N VAL A 125 8.05 16.90 -3.07
CA VAL A 125 9.30 16.19 -3.44
C VAL A 125 9.64 15.16 -2.37
N LEU A 126 9.63 15.52 -1.08
CA LEU A 126 9.85 14.59 0.01
C LEU A 126 8.79 13.49 0.04
N CYS A 127 7.53 13.82 -0.29
CA CYS A 127 6.45 12.84 -0.39
C CYS A 127 6.78 11.76 -1.43
N VAL A 128 7.34 12.09 -2.60
CA VAL A 128 7.78 11.10 -3.59
C VAL A 128 8.77 10.11 -2.98
N PHE A 129 9.80 10.59 -2.27
CA PHE A 129 10.81 9.72 -1.65
C PHE A 129 10.19 8.82 -0.58
N PHE A 130 9.39 9.39 0.32
CA PHE A 130 8.76 8.63 1.40
C PHE A 130 7.69 7.64 0.93
N LEU A 131 7.10 7.84 -0.25
CA LEU A 131 6.18 6.90 -0.88
C LEU A 131 6.88 5.83 -1.75
N SER A 132 8.19 5.92 -1.96
CA SER A 132 8.91 5.10 -2.95
C SER A 132 10.02 4.25 -2.36
N LEU A 133 10.54 4.61 -1.20
CA LEU A 133 11.70 3.97 -0.57
C LEU A 133 11.24 3.14 0.66
N PHE A 134 12.15 2.34 1.20
CA PHE A 134 11.97 1.55 2.42
C PHE A 134 11.08 0.30 2.24
N GLY A 135 11.64 -0.74 1.63
CA GLY A 135 11.06 -2.08 1.57
C GLY A 135 9.76 -2.13 0.77
N SER A 136 8.64 -2.47 1.41
CA SER A 136 7.33 -2.66 0.75
C SER A 136 6.85 -1.47 -0.09
N LEU A 137 7.35 -0.24 0.19
CA LEU A 137 6.97 0.97 -0.54
C LEU A 137 7.54 1.01 -1.96
N GLN A 138 8.54 0.20 -2.26
CA GLN A 138 9.12 0.04 -3.60
C GLN A 138 8.12 -0.65 -4.57
N GLY A 139 7.21 -1.48 -4.03
CA GLY A 139 6.10 -2.08 -4.76
C GLY A 139 4.87 -1.18 -4.84
N VAL A 140 3.72 -1.79 -5.16
CA VAL A 140 2.42 -1.12 -5.19
C VAL A 140 1.53 -1.69 -4.09
N MET A 141 1.36 -0.89 -3.03
CA MET A 141 0.55 -1.25 -1.88
C MET A 141 -0.86 -0.65 -1.97
N SER A 142 -1.83 -1.27 -1.31
CA SER A 142 -3.19 -0.71 -1.19
C SER A 142 -3.19 0.71 -0.63
N GLU A 143 -2.19 1.04 0.21
CA GLU A 143 -1.96 2.37 0.76
C GLU A 143 -1.64 3.42 -0.30
N HIS A 144 -0.91 3.08 -1.35
CA HIS A 144 -0.67 4.02 -2.45
C HIS A 144 -1.98 4.39 -3.16
N ILE A 145 -2.85 3.39 -3.36
CA ILE A 145 -4.14 3.58 -4.05
C ILE A 145 -5.08 4.43 -3.20
N CYS A 146 -5.31 4.03 -1.94
CA CYS A 146 -6.24 4.74 -1.06
C CYS A 146 -5.79 6.17 -0.76
N THR A 147 -4.47 6.39 -0.60
CA THR A 147 -3.90 7.71 -0.27
C THR A 147 -4.02 8.68 -1.43
N LEU A 148 -3.87 8.23 -2.68
CA LEU A 148 -4.13 9.08 -3.85
C LEU A 148 -5.55 9.63 -3.82
N PHE A 149 -6.56 8.76 -3.68
CA PHE A 149 -7.97 9.17 -3.67
C PHE A 149 -8.27 10.09 -2.48
N PHE A 150 -7.71 9.78 -1.31
CA PHE A 150 -7.91 10.60 -0.11
C PHE A 150 -7.27 11.98 -0.24
N ALA A 151 -6.03 12.06 -0.74
CA ALA A 151 -5.33 13.34 -0.96
C ALA A 151 -6.05 14.19 -2.02
N ALA A 152 -6.55 13.58 -3.09
CA ALA A 152 -7.36 14.27 -4.09
C ALA A 152 -8.65 14.82 -3.47
N ALA A 153 -9.37 14.03 -2.65
CA ALA A 153 -10.57 14.46 -1.95
C ALA A 153 -10.29 15.65 -1.03
N VAL A 154 -9.23 15.58 -0.22
CA VAL A 154 -8.83 16.70 0.68
C VAL A 154 -8.47 17.94 -0.11
N TYR A 155 -7.73 17.80 -1.23
CA TYR A 155 -7.42 18.93 -2.09
C TYR A 155 -8.68 19.61 -2.64
N PHE A 156 -9.64 18.83 -3.17
CA PHE A 156 -10.87 19.39 -3.68
C PHE A 156 -11.75 19.98 -2.56
N LEU A 157 -11.76 19.38 -1.38
CA LEU A 157 -12.44 19.91 -0.21
C LEU A 157 -11.94 21.30 0.19
N LEU A 158 -10.63 21.56 0.08
CA LEU A 158 -10.01 22.85 0.37
C LEU A 158 -10.17 23.87 -0.77
N SER A 159 -10.40 23.43 -2.01
CA SER A 159 -10.33 24.28 -3.19
C SER A 159 -11.66 24.53 -3.89
N LYS A 160 -12.70 23.78 -3.57
CA LYS A 160 -13.99 23.79 -4.28
C LYS A 160 -15.17 23.87 -3.32
N GLU A 161 -16.21 24.61 -3.74
CA GLU A 161 -17.39 24.84 -2.88
C GLU A 161 -18.72 24.36 -3.47
N SER A 162 -18.79 24.06 -4.78
CA SER A 162 -20.05 23.68 -5.41
C SER A 162 -20.49 22.26 -5.04
N LYS A 163 -21.81 21.98 -5.02
CA LYS A 163 -22.39 20.67 -4.73
C LYS A 163 -21.84 19.57 -5.67
N ARG A 164 -21.56 19.91 -6.95
CA ARG A 164 -20.95 18.96 -7.91
C ARG A 164 -19.58 18.45 -7.43
N TRP A 165 -18.77 19.36 -6.89
CA TRP A 165 -17.48 18.97 -6.33
C TRP A 165 -17.62 18.17 -5.04
N TYR A 166 -18.61 18.48 -4.19
CA TYR A 166 -18.87 17.65 -3.00
C TYR A 166 -19.31 16.24 -3.36
N PHE A 167 -20.02 16.06 -4.48
CA PHE A 167 -20.28 14.73 -5.04
C PHE A 167 -18.97 14.00 -5.41
N VAL A 168 -18.08 14.66 -6.17
CA VAL A 168 -16.77 14.09 -6.54
C VAL A 168 -15.93 13.76 -5.31
N ILE A 169 -15.91 14.65 -4.29
CA ILE A 169 -15.20 14.43 -3.02
C ILE A 169 -15.75 13.19 -2.31
N GLY A 170 -17.07 13.01 -2.24
CA GLY A 170 -17.69 11.82 -1.66
C GLY A 170 -17.29 10.53 -2.39
N MET A 171 -17.33 10.54 -3.73
CA MET A 171 -16.86 9.43 -4.56
C MET A 171 -15.40 9.08 -4.30
N LEU A 172 -14.51 10.07 -4.21
CA LEU A 172 -13.09 9.86 -3.94
C LEU A 172 -12.83 9.29 -2.53
N PHE A 173 -13.57 9.76 -1.53
CA PHE A 173 -13.51 9.15 -0.19
C PHE A 173 -14.03 7.70 -0.19
N GLY A 174 -15.09 7.42 -0.95
CA GLY A 174 -15.58 6.05 -1.14
C GLY A 174 -14.53 5.14 -1.81
N LEU A 175 -13.90 5.60 -2.88
CA LEU A 175 -12.80 4.89 -3.54
C LEU A 175 -11.63 4.65 -2.57
N SER A 176 -11.29 5.64 -1.75
CA SER A 176 -10.23 5.50 -0.74
C SER A 176 -10.54 4.42 0.29
N VAL A 177 -11.75 4.45 0.89
CA VAL A 177 -12.17 3.47 1.90
C VAL A 177 -12.31 2.08 1.27
N MET A 178 -12.86 1.98 0.04
CA MET A 178 -12.98 0.71 -0.68
C MET A 178 -11.67 0.23 -1.32
N SER A 179 -10.57 0.96 -1.16
CA SER A 179 -9.20 0.47 -1.37
C SER A 179 -8.60 -0.02 -0.05
N LYS A 180 -8.90 0.63 1.08
CA LYS A 180 -8.41 0.25 2.40
C LYS A 180 -9.32 0.77 3.50
N LEU A 181 -9.97 -0.13 4.23
CA LEU A 181 -11.02 0.20 5.20
C LEU A 181 -10.59 1.15 6.31
N ASN A 182 -9.34 1.09 6.74
CA ASN A 182 -8.84 1.97 7.80
C ASN A 182 -8.84 3.46 7.42
N MET A 183 -9.00 3.80 6.12
CA MET A 183 -9.22 5.19 5.69
C MET A 183 -10.59 5.76 6.13
N ALA A 184 -11.48 4.91 6.65
CA ALA A 184 -12.70 5.39 7.31
C ALA A 184 -12.41 6.21 8.58
N TYR A 185 -11.31 5.94 9.30
CA TYR A 185 -10.94 6.71 10.51
C TYR A 185 -10.59 8.17 10.20
N PRO A 186 -9.68 8.50 9.26
CA PRO A 186 -9.42 9.89 8.90
C PRO A 186 -10.64 10.56 8.24
N LEU A 187 -11.46 9.82 7.50
CA LEU A 187 -12.73 10.34 6.97
C LEU A 187 -13.69 10.72 8.10
N LEU A 188 -13.86 9.85 9.10
CA LEU A 188 -14.73 10.11 10.26
C LEU A 188 -14.23 11.32 11.05
N ALA A 189 -12.93 11.41 11.35
CA ALA A 189 -12.34 12.56 12.03
C ALA A 189 -12.61 13.87 11.28
N LEU A 190 -12.44 13.84 9.95
CA LEU A 190 -12.72 14.99 9.09
C LEU A 190 -14.20 15.35 9.04
N ALA A 191 -15.09 14.35 8.94
CA ALA A 191 -16.54 14.57 8.95
C ALA A 191 -17.02 15.21 10.26
N ILE A 192 -16.53 14.71 11.41
CA ILE A 192 -16.81 15.31 12.72
C ILE A 192 -16.33 16.75 12.77
N TYR A 193 -15.11 17.04 12.30
CA TYR A 193 -14.56 18.39 12.24
C TYR A 193 -15.44 19.34 11.39
N LEU A 194 -15.86 18.90 10.21
CA LEU A 194 -16.68 19.72 9.30
C LEU A 194 -18.07 19.98 9.87
N LEU A 195 -18.72 18.97 10.46
CA LEU A 195 -20.02 19.10 11.10
C LEU A 195 -19.93 20.01 12.33
N TRP A 196 -18.95 19.79 13.20
CA TRP A 196 -18.72 20.62 14.39
C TRP A 196 -18.46 22.09 14.03
N GLY A 197 -17.61 22.32 13.02
CA GLY A 197 -17.33 23.66 12.51
C GLY A 197 -18.56 24.36 11.96
N ALA A 198 -19.46 23.64 11.27
CA ALA A 198 -20.70 24.17 10.76
C ALA A 198 -21.69 24.56 11.89
N ILE A 199 -21.73 23.76 12.97
CA ILE A 199 -22.58 24.02 14.14
C ILE A 199 -22.08 25.25 14.90
N ILE A 200 -20.79 25.30 15.27
CA ILE A 200 -20.21 26.42 16.04
C ILE A 200 -20.38 27.76 15.30
N LYS A 201 -20.14 27.76 13.97
CA LYS A 201 -20.28 28.96 13.16
C LYS A 201 -21.72 29.33 12.85
N ARG A 202 -22.70 28.59 13.37
CA ARG A 202 -24.15 28.75 13.10
C ARG A 202 -24.47 28.68 11.60
N GLN A 203 -23.66 27.95 10.81
CA GLN A 203 -23.79 27.77 9.37
C GLN A 203 -24.23 26.37 8.99
N PHE A 204 -24.79 25.61 9.92
CA PHE A 204 -25.19 24.22 9.72
C PHE A 204 -26.09 24.05 8.50
N TRP A 205 -27.23 24.75 8.46
CA TRP A 205 -28.18 24.62 7.35
C TRP A 205 -27.64 25.08 5.99
N HIS A 206 -26.69 26.01 5.99
CA HIS A 206 -26.02 26.45 4.78
C HIS A 206 -25.04 25.37 4.23
N ASN A 207 -24.32 24.70 5.10
CA ASN A 207 -23.32 23.68 4.72
C ASN A 207 -23.89 22.27 4.60
N PHE A 208 -25.03 21.99 5.31
CA PHE A 208 -25.65 20.67 5.34
C PHE A 208 -25.93 20.08 3.95
N PRO A 209 -26.48 20.80 2.95
CA PRO A 209 -26.77 20.25 1.63
C PRO A 209 -25.49 19.77 0.90
N ARG A 210 -24.34 20.45 1.13
CA ARG A 210 -23.07 20.06 0.54
C ARG A 210 -22.54 18.79 1.22
N LEU A 211 -22.57 18.75 2.55
CA LEU A 211 -22.13 17.59 3.33
C LEU A 211 -23.02 16.37 3.08
N ALA A 212 -24.33 16.57 2.92
CA ALA A 212 -25.27 15.52 2.57
C ALA A 212 -24.96 14.92 1.19
N VAL A 213 -24.71 15.77 0.17
CA VAL A 213 -24.30 15.31 -1.17
C VAL A 213 -23.00 14.50 -1.10
N MET A 214 -22.03 14.93 -0.30
CA MET A 214 -20.77 14.20 -0.09
C MET A 214 -21.03 12.82 0.55
N GLY A 215 -21.88 12.76 1.59
CA GLY A 215 -22.23 11.50 2.25
C GLY A 215 -23.00 10.55 1.32
N ILE A 216 -23.96 11.05 0.55
CA ILE A 216 -24.69 10.25 -0.44
C ILE A 216 -23.74 9.69 -1.50
N ALA A 217 -22.84 10.51 -2.04
CA ALA A 217 -21.86 10.09 -3.03
C ALA A 217 -20.88 9.05 -2.46
N PHE A 218 -20.48 9.19 -1.20
CA PHE A 218 -19.66 8.20 -0.49
C PHE A 218 -20.37 6.83 -0.41
N ILE A 219 -21.64 6.83 0.04
CA ILE A 219 -22.43 5.60 0.12
C ILE A 219 -22.65 5.01 -1.28
N PHE A 220 -22.98 5.85 -2.26
CA PHE A 220 -23.15 5.42 -3.64
C PHE A 220 -21.89 4.72 -4.19
N GLN A 221 -20.69 5.25 -3.91
CA GLN A 221 -19.44 4.59 -4.32
C GLN A 221 -19.25 3.23 -3.64
N ILE A 222 -19.61 3.07 -2.38
CA ILE A 222 -19.57 1.77 -1.69
C ILE A 222 -20.54 0.80 -2.40
N LEU A 223 -21.77 1.21 -2.67
CA LEU A 223 -22.79 0.40 -3.34
C LEU A 223 -22.37 0.01 -4.77
N LEU A 224 -21.63 0.88 -5.48
CA LEU A 224 -21.06 0.52 -6.78
C LEU A 224 -20.10 -0.67 -6.69
N THR A 225 -19.37 -0.84 -5.59
CA THR A 225 -18.51 -2.02 -5.41
C THR A 225 -19.29 -3.30 -5.10
N ALA A 226 -20.52 -3.17 -4.58
CA ALA A 226 -21.43 -4.28 -4.31
C ALA A 226 -22.16 -4.76 -5.58
N LEU A 227 -22.35 -3.86 -6.54
CA LEU A 227 -23.18 -4.10 -7.73
C LEU A 227 -22.80 -5.37 -8.53
N PRO A 228 -21.51 -5.65 -8.85
CA PRO A 228 -21.15 -6.87 -9.55
C PRO A 228 -21.57 -8.15 -8.81
N TYR A 229 -21.43 -8.15 -7.48
CA TYR A 229 -21.83 -9.29 -6.63
C TYR A 229 -23.36 -9.45 -6.57
N TYR A 230 -24.09 -8.35 -6.50
CA TYR A 230 -25.56 -8.38 -6.56
C TYR A 230 -26.04 -9.00 -7.87
N LEU A 231 -25.46 -8.61 -9.01
CA LEU A 231 -25.82 -9.11 -10.33
C LEU A 231 -25.49 -10.62 -10.51
N GLN A 232 -24.52 -11.15 -9.77
CA GLN A 232 -24.17 -12.58 -9.78
C GLN A 232 -24.85 -13.38 -8.65
N GLY A 233 -25.69 -12.75 -7.80
CA GLY A 233 -26.31 -13.43 -6.66
C GLY A 233 -25.38 -13.69 -5.47
N GLU A 234 -24.17 -13.10 -5.48
CA GLU A 234 -23.11 -13.32 -4.47
C GLU A 234 -22.96 -12.14 -3.49
N ILE A 235 -24.02 -11.35 -3.26
CA ILE A 235 -23.97 -10.17 -2.40
C ILE A 235 -23.52 -10.49 -0.96
N SER A 236 -23.85 -11.69 -0.46
CA SER A 236 -23.41 -12.17 0.85
C SER A 236 -21.88 -12.28 0.96
N VAL A 237 -21.22 -12.75 -0.11
CA VAL A 237 -19.75 -12.86 -0.18
C VAL A 237 -19.10 -11.50 -0.06
N TRP A 238 -19.65 -10.50 -0.77
CA TRP A 238 -19.16 -9.12 -0.68
C TRP A 238 -19.32 -8.56 0.74
N TRP A 239 -20.51 -8.72 1.35
CA TRP A 239 -20.77 -8.24 2.69
C TRP A 239 -19.86 -8.88 3.74
N GLN A 240 -19.77 -10.20 3.71
CA GLN A 240 -18.95 -10.97 4.64
C GLN A 240 -17.46 -10.61 4.52
N SER A 241 -16.94 -10.51 3.29
CA SER A 241 -15.52 -10.24 3.08
C SER A 241 -15.12 -8.80 3.41
N ILE A 242 -16.03 -7.81 3.27
CA ILE A 242 -15.71 -6.40 3.47
C ILE A 242 -16.01 -5.92 4.89
N PHE A 243 -17.05 -6.45 5.54
CA PHE A 243 -17.45 -5.96 6.86
C PHE A 243 -17.22 -7.00 7.96
N GLU A 244 -17.69 -8.22 7.78
CA GLU A 244 -17.64 -9.22 8.85
C GLU A 244 -16.23 -9.78 9.07
N ALA A 245 -15.54 -10.19 8.02
CA ALA A 245 -14.19 -10.73 8.12
C ALA A 245 -13.17 -9.76 8.72
N PRO A 246 -13.11 -8.45 8.34
CA PRO A 246 -12.25 -7.48 9.00
C PRO A 246 -12.56 -7.27 10.47
N LEU A 247 -13.85 -7.32 10.87
CA LEU A 247 -14.25 -7.25 12.27
C LEU A 247 -13.76 -8.49 13.04
N ALA A 248 -14.00 -9.69 12.52
CA ALA A 248 -13.50 -10.93 13.12
C ALA A 248 -11.98 -10.93 13.27
N TYR A 249 -11.26 -10.51 12.23
CA TYR A 249 -9.80 -10.36 12.28
C TYR A 249 -9.32 -9.36 13.32
N SER A 250 -10.01 -8.24 13.47
CA SER A 250 -9.63 -7.20 14.44
C SER A 250 -9.89 -7.62 15.87
N THR A 251 -10.90 -8.44 16.12
CA THR A 251 -11.26 -8.94 17.47
C THR A 251 -10.41 -10.12 17.90
N SER A 252 -10.03 -11.01 16.96
CA SER A 252 -9.23 -12.22 17.26
C SER A 252 -7.77 -11.90 17.59
N LYS A 253 -7.20 -10.85 16.98
CA LYS A 253 -5.79 -10.43 17.18
C LYS A 253 -5.70 -9.15 17.96
N TYR A 254 -5.94 -9.26 19.27
CA TYR A 254 -5.66 -8.13 20.15
C TYR A 254 -4.15 -7.82 20.16
N HIS A 255 -3.80 -6.79 19.44
CA HIS A 255 -2.46 -6.20 19.55
C HIS A 255 -2.49 -5.08 20.58
N SER A 256 -1.62 -5.17 21.59
CA SER A 256 -1.53 -4.15 22.59
C SER A 256 -1.32 -2.76 21.95
N PRO A 257 -2.18 -1.76 22.22
CA PRO A 257 -1.99 -0.37 21.76
C PRO A 257 -0.65 0.22 22.15
N LEU A 258 0.02 -0.33 23.17
CA LEU A 258 1.36 0.09 23.63
C LEU A 258 2.42 0.01 22.53
N LYS A 259 2.26 -0.86 21.52
CA LYS A 259 3.18 -0.91 20.36
C LYS A 259 3.12 0.35 19.50
N THR A 260 2.04 1.11 19.56
CA THR A 260 1.89 2.39 18.86
C THR A 260 2.37 3.57 19.68
N LEU A 261 2.67 3.37 20.96
CA LEU A 261 3.05 4.42 21.90
C LEU A 261 4.26 5.27 21.42
N PRO A 262 5.34 4.71 20.86
CA PRO A 262 6.44 5.53 20.33
C PRO A 262 5.99 6.54 19.27
N PHE A 263 5.11 6.13 18.36
CA PHE A 263 4.55 7.01 17.33
C PHE A 263 3.67 8.11 17.91
N LEU A 264 2.87 7.76 18.93
CA LEU A 264 2.04 8.73 19.64
C LEU A 264 2.90 9.75 20.38
N LEU A 265 3.92 9.31 21.11
CA LEU A 265 4.82 10.19 21.86
C LEU A 265 5.57 11.16 20.95
N VAL A 266 6.12 10.66 19.82
CA VAL A 266 6.79 11.50 18.80
C VAL A 266 5.81 12.52 18.22
N SER A 267 4.58 12.10 17.93
CA SER A 267 3.54 12.97 17.40
C SER A 267 3.14 14.06 18.41
N LEU A 268 2.91 13.67 19.67
CA LEU A 268 2.57 14.61 20.74
C LEU A 268 3.70 15.60 20.99
N ALA A 269 4.96 15.13 21.00
CA ALA A 269 6.13 16.00 21.12
C ALA A 269 6.22 17.00 19.96
N PHE A 270 6.00 16.54 18.72
CA PHE A 270 5.96 17.41 17.54
C PHE A 270 4.90 18.51 17.69
N PHE A 271 3.66 18.16 17.99
CA PHE A 271 2.58 19.14 18.14
C PHE A 271 2.79 20.04 19.34
N TYR A 272 3.27 19.54 20.48
CA TYR A 272 3.61 20.35 21.66
C TYR A 272 4.69 21.38 21.35
N ILE A 273 5.80 20.95 20.70
CA ILE A 273 6.90 21.87 20.35
C ILE A 273 6.44 22.93 19.35
N THR A 274 5.70 22.53 18.32
CA THR A 274 5.23 23.46 17.30
C THR A 274 4.18 24.42 17.84
N PHE A 275 3.36 24.01 18.79
CA PHE A 275 2.45 24.88 19.52
C PHE A 275 3.19 25.87 20.43
N LYS A 276 4.05 25.36 21.33
CA LYS A 276 4.79 26.19 22.29
C LYS A 276 5.68 27.24 21.60
N LYS A 277 6.30 26.87 20.47
CA LYS A 277 7.17 27.76 19.69
C LYS A 277 6.45 28.53 18.59
N GLN A 278 5.12 28.42 18.50
CA GLN A 278 4.28 29.08 17.48
C GLN A 278 4.78 28.85 16.02
N LEU A 279 5.30 27.64 15.76
CA LEU A 279 5.85 27.29 14.45
C LEU A 279 4.74 27.02 13.42
N ILE A 280 3.54 26.65 13.87
CA ILE A 280 2.38 26.33 13.03
C ILE A 280 1.22 27.25 13.46
N ASN A 281 0.50 27.81 12.48
CA ASN A 281 -0.74 28.55 12.75
C ASN A 281 -1.92 27.57 12.84
N TYR A 282 -2.25 27.17 14.05
CA TYR A 282 -3.34 26.23 14.36
C TYR A 282 -4.75 26.79 14.10
N SER A 283 -4.90 28.10 13.90
CA SER A 283 -6.18 28.72 13.57
C SER A 283 -6.51 28.63 12.07
N SER A 284 -5.56 28.25 11.24
CA SER A 284 -5.74 28.10 9.78
C SER A 284 -6.55 26.84 9.46
N VAL A 285 -7.67 27.01 8.72
CA VAL A 285 -8.56 25.89 8.33
C VAL A 285 -7.81 24.78 7.57
N PRO A 286 -6.93 25.05 6.57
CA PRO A 286 -6.15 24.00 5.94
C PRO A 286 -5.26 23.23 6.90
N VAL A 287 -4.65 23.91 7.89
CA VAL A 287 -3.83 23.25 8.92
C VAL A 287 -4.69 22.37 9.82
N GLN A 288 -5.88 22.85 10.23
CA GLN A 288 -6.81 22.05 11.03
C GLN A 288 -7.27 20.79 10.29
N VAL A 289 -7.56 20.89 8.98
CA VAL A 289 -7.91 19.72 8.14
C VAL A 289 -6.74 18.72 8.13
N LEU A 290 -5.50 19.17 7.94
CA LEU A 290 -4.31 18.29 7.97
C LEU A 290 -4.17 17.58 9.31
N ILE A 291 -4.42 18.29 10.43
CA ILE A 291 -4.34 17.73 11.79
C ILE A 291 -5.44 16.69 12.01
N MET A 292 -6.68 16.96 11.53
CA MET A 292 -7.77 15.99 11.65
C MET A 292 -7.52 14.71 10.85
N VAL A 293 -7.00 14.84 9.63
CA VAL A 293 -6.59 13.67 8.84
C VAL A 293 -5.49 12.89 9.55
N PHE A 294 -4.45 13.58 10.04
CA PHE A 294 -3.37 12.97 10.80
C PHE A 294 -3.90 12.22 12.03
N ALA A 295 -4.75 12.87 12.83
CA ALA A 295 -5.33 12.27 14.05
C ALA A 295 -6.16 11.02 13.72
N GLY A 296 -6.97 11.07 12.65
CA GLY A 296 -7.75 9.92 12.19
C GLY A 296 -6.88 8.74 11.75
N VAL A 297 -5.80 8.99 10.99
CA VAL A 297 -4.84 7.93 10.62
C VAL A 297 -4.15 7.35 11.86
N MET A 298 -3.72 8.20 12.80
CA MET A 298 -3.12 7.74 14.05
C MET A 298 -4.11 6.90 14.88
N LEU A 299 -5.39 7.27 14.90
CA LEU A 299 -6.44 6.48 15.55
C LEU A 299 -6.55 5.08 14.93
N SER A 300 -6.46 4.97 13.60
CA SER A 300 -6.45 3.67 12.92
C SER A 300 -5.27 2.79 13.33
N PHE A 301 -4.09 3.38 13.59
CA PHE A 301 -2.91 2.63 14.06
C PHE A 301 -3.08 2.15 15.50
N VAL A 302 -3.66 2.99 16.36
CA VAL A 302 -3.97 2.62 17.74
C VAL A 302 -4.96 1.47 17.78
N GLN A 303 -6.03 1.54 16.97
CA GLN A 303 -7.02 0.48 16.86
C GLN A 303 -6.40 -0.84 16.34
N ALA A 304 -5.51 -0.76 15.36
CA ALA A 304 -4.80 -1.94 14.85
C ALA A 304 -3.73 -2.48 15.82
N GLY A 305 -3.33 -1.72 16.83
CA GLY A 305 -2.28 -2.07 17.80
C GLY A 305 -0.90 -2.30 17.17
N LYS A 306 -0.68 -1.83 15.93
CA LYS A 306 0.60 -1.98 15.20
C LYS A 306 0.77 -0.89 14.14
N VAL A 307 2.03 -0.59 13.83
CA VAL A 307 2.40 0.29 12.72
C VAL A 307 3.38 -0.46 11.84
N ASN A 308 2.92 -0.92 10.68
CA ASN A 308 3.80 -1.45 9.65
C ASN A 308 4.36 -0.28 8.81
N GLY A 309 5.56 -0.43 8.25
CA GLY A 309 6.21 0.64 7.48
C GLY A 309 5.32 1.21 6.36
N HIS A 310 4.64 0.36 5.61
CA HIS A 310 3.74 0.77 4.53
C HIS A 310 2.48 1.51 5.00
N TYR A 311 2.04 1.38 6.28
CA TYR A 311 0.92 2.16 6.81
C TYR A 311 1.21 3.66 6.86
N LEU A 312 2.49 4.04 6.98
CA LEU A 312 2.92 5.44 7.03
C LEU A 312 2.67 6.18 5.71
N ILE A 313 2.48 5.47 4.59
CA ILE A 313 2.07 6.06 3.30
C ILE A 313 0.86 6.96 3.48
N GLN A 314 -0.10 6.57 4.32
CA GLN A 314 -1.35 7.31 4.58
C GLN A 314 -1.11 8.64 5.31
N LEU A 315 0.02 8.79 6.01
CA LEU A 315 0.40 10.00 6.75
C LEU A 315 1.23 10.98 5.93
N TYR A 316 2.13 10.46 5.10
CA TYR A 316 3.17 11.28 4.45
C TYR A 316 2.64 12.50 3.70
N PRO A 317 1.57 12.45 2.87
CA PRO A 317 1.07 13.61 2.15
C PRO A 317 0.67 14.78 3.06
N PHE A 318 0.24 14.48 4.28
CA PHE A 318 -0.32 15.46 5.22
C PHE A 318 0.72 15.93 6.23
N ILE A 319 1.46 15.01 6.84
CA ILE A 319 2.45 15.35 7.87
C ILE A 319 3.65 16.11 7.28
N LEU A 320 4.09 15.80 6.06
CA LEU A 320 5.22 16.48 5.44
C LEU A 320 4.94 17.96 5.17
N ILE A 321 3.67 18.33 4.95
CA ILE A 321 3.29 19.76 4.86
C ILE A 321 3.45 20.43 6.23
N LEU A 322 2.94 19.80 7.29
CA LEU A 322 3.05 20.34 8.66
C LEU A 322 4.52 20.47 9.10
N VAL A 323 5.33 19.46 8.82
CA VAL A 323 6.78 19.49 9.07
C VAL A 323 7.43 20.60 8.25
N GLY A 324 7.10 20.73 6.97
CA GLY A 324 7.62 21.79 6.10
C GLY A 324 7.30 23.19 6.62
N ILE A 325 6.07 23.42 7.13
CA ILE A 325 5.67 24.68 7.77
C ILE A 325 6.53 24.92 9.01
N ALA A 326 6.65 23.94 9.91
CA ALA A 326 7.40 24.07 11.16
C ALA A 326 8.89 24.36 10.87
N VAL A 327 9.53 23.61 9.98
CA VAL A 327 10.94 23.79 9.60
C VAL A 327 11.19 25.15 8.97
N SER A 328 10.24 25.68 8.19
CA SER A 328 10.39 26.99 7.55
C SER A 328 10.46 28.16 8.53
N LYS A 329 10.00 27.98 9.75
CA LYS A 329 10.03 28.97 10.85
C LYS A 329 11.30 28.86 11.73
N LEU A 330 12.09 27.80 11.54
CA LEU A 330 13.34 27.63 12.27
C LEU A 330 14.42 28.59 11.71
N PRO A 331 15.43 28.96 12.51
CA PRO A 331 16.55 29.76 12.03
C PRO A 331 17.22 29.11 10.81
N PRO A 332 17.69 29.91 9.85
CA PRO A 332 18.34 29.38 8.67
C PRO A 332 19.58 28.58 9.03
N ILE A 333 19.73 27.41 8.40
CA ILE A 333 20.87 26.53 8.63
C ILE A 333 22.16 27.24 8.21
N GLN A 334 23.15 27.25 9.11
CA GLN A 334 24.46 27.85 8.87
C GLN A 334 25.10 27.28 7.60
N LYS A 335 25.83 28.10 6.86
CA LYS A 335 26.46 27.71 5.56
C LYS A 335 27.26 26.40 5.68
N LYS A 336 27.96 26.16 6.81
CA LYS A 336 28.76 24.95 7.04
C LYS A 336 27.95 23.64 7.03
N TYR A 337 26.66 23.69 7.39
CA TYR A 337 25.78 22.51 7.41
C TYR A 337 24.98 22.32 6.11
N ARG A 338 25.01 23.29 5.19
CA ARG A 338 24.29 23.18 3.90
C ARG A 338 24.81 22.04 3.03
N THR A 339 26.14 21.85 3.03
CA THR A 339 26.78 20.73 2.30
C THR A 339 26.29 19.39 2.83
N ILE A 340 26.20 19.24 4.16
CA ILE A 340 25.70 18.01 4.81
C ILE A 340 24.26 17.74 4.37
N LEU A 341 23.40 18.76 4.33
CA LEU A 341 22.02 18.58 3.85
C LEU A 341 21.95 18.16 2.40
N VAL A 342 22.76 18.75 1.54
CA VAL A 342 22.83 18.34 0.13
C VAL A 342 23.28 16.89 0.02
N VAL A 343 24.29 16.47 0.78
CA VAL A 343 24.75 15.09 0.83
C VAL A 343 23.61 14.15 1.30
N ILE A 344 22.90 14.51 2.37
CA ILE A 344 21.76 13.70 2.85
C ILE A 344 20.67 13.58 1.77
N LEU A 345 20.33 14.66 1.08
CA LEU A 345 19.32 14.64 0.01
C LEU A 345 19.76 13.78 -1.19
N VAL A 346 21.04 13.82 -1.55
CA VAL A 346 21.61 13.00 -2.62
C VAL A 346 21.64 11.52 -2.21
N LEU A 347 21.95 11.23 -0.95
CA LEU A 347 22.00 9.87 -0.42
C LEU A 347 20.60 9.30 -0.06
N LEU A 348 19.57 10.15 -0.01
CA LEU A 348 18.22 9.69 0.35
C LEU A 348 17.73 8.52 -0.52
N PRO A 349 17.89 8.50 -1.86
CA PRO A 349 17.50 7.37 -2.69
C PRO A 349 18.60 6.29 -2.82
N MET A 350 19.40 6.05 -1.78
CA MET A 350 20.49 5.06 -1.81
C MET A 350 20.00 3.66 -2.21
N GLU A 351 18.80 3.26 -1.73
CA GLU A 351 18.22 1.97 -2.11
C GLU A 351 17.98 1.87 -3.62
N ALA A 352 17.55 2.98 -4.26
CA ALA A 352 17.39 3.02 -5.71
C ALA A 352 18.75 2.90 -6.43
N TYR A 353 19.81 3.57 -5.93
CA TYR A 353 21.14 3.47 -6.52
C TYR A 353 21.69 2.04 -6.44
N LEU A 354 21.53 1.39 -5.29
CA LEU A 354 21.94 0.00 -5.12
C LEU A 354 21.17 -0.93 -6.05
N GLU A 355 19.86 -0.69 -6.22
CA GLU A 355 19.05 -1.52 -7.12
C GLU A 355 19.37 -1.24 -8.60
N TYR A 356 19.76 -0.02 -8.99
CA TYR A 356 20.32 0.26 -10.32
C TYR A 356 21.57 -0.57 -10.57
N ALA A 357 22.50 -0.63 -9.61
CA ALA A 357 23.69 -1.45 -9.73
C ALA A 357 23.35 -2.94 -9.85
N ASN A 358 22.37 -3.40 -9.06
CA ASN A 358 21.91 -4.78 -9.05
C ASN A 358 21.30 -5.21 -10.41
N ILE A 359 20.38 -4.43 -10.98
CA ILE A 359 19.77 -4.77 -12.28
C ILE A 359 20.77 -4.73 -13.43
N ILE A 360 21.80 -3.85 -13.37
CA ILE A 360 22.88 -3.81 -14.35
C ILE A 360 23.75 -5.07 -14.23
N SER A 361 24.14 -5.48 -13.01
CA SER A 361 24.89 -6.71 -12.77
C SER A 361 24.13 -7.93 -13.27
N ASN A 362 22.84 -8.06 -12.95
CA ASN A 362 21.99 -9.15 -13.46
C ASN A 362 21.92 -9.19 -14.98
N LYS A 363 21.84 -8.02 -15.64
CA LYS A 363 21.85 -7.98 -17.11
C LYS A 363 23.16 -8.50 -17.68
N VAL A 364 24.28 -8.17 -17.07
CA VAL A 364 25.61 -8.65 -17.51
C VAL A 364 25.80 -10.14 -17.23
N GLU A 365 25.41 -10.61 -16.04
CA GLU A 365 25.67 -11.98 -15.59
C GLU A 365 24.62 -12.98 -16.09
N LYS A 366 23.34 -12.60 -16.11
CA LYS A 366 22.20 -13.49 -16.40
C LYS A 366 21.48 -13.16 -17.71
N GLY A 367 21.85 -12.07 -18.41
CA GLY A 367 21.20 -11.62 -19.63
C GLY A 367 19.82 -10.98 -19.42
N SER A 368 19.34 -10.83 -18.17
CA SER A 368 18.03 -10.28 -17.81
C SER A 368 18.18 -9.16 -16.78
N PHE A 369 17.33 -8.13 -16.89
CA PHE A 369 17.21 -7.12 -15.84
C PHE A 369 16.42 -7.63 -14.63
N PHE A 370 15.52 -8.57 -14.83
CA PHE A 370 14.70 -9.13 -13.75
C PHE A 370 15.54 -9.91 -12.76
N ASN A 371 15.18 -9.79 -11.48
CA ASN A 371 15.86 -10.47 -10.39
C ASN A 371 14.88 -10.89 -9.30
N GLY A 372 15.29 -11.92 -8.55
CA GLY A 372 14.61 -12.44 -7.39
C GLY A 372 13.97 -13.80 -7.58
N GLU A 373 13.79 -14.48 -6.46
CA GLU A 373 13.33 -15.87 -6.42
C GLU A 373 11.90 -16.06 -6.91
N GLY A 374 11.05 -15.01 -6.85
CA GLY A 374 9.69 -15.06 -7.40
C GLY A 374 9.61 -15.05 -8.92
N ILE A 375 10.72 -14.75 -9.61
CA ILE A 375 10.89 -14.87 -11.07
C ILE A 375 11.80 -16.05 -11.41
N ASP A 376 12.94 -16.15 -10.74
CA ASP A 376 13.96 -17.16 -11.08
C ASP A 376 13.49 -18.60 -10.77
N VAL A 377 12.71 -18.79 -9.68
CA VAL A 377 12.15 -20.10 -9.33
C VAL A 377 11.10 -20.56 -10.36
N PRO A 378 10.05 -19.79 -10.69
CA PRO A 378 9.11 -20.19 -11.75
C PRO A 378 9.78 -20.39 -13.12
N ASN A 379 10.74 -19.56 -13.49
CA ASN A 379 11.47 -19.72 -14.75
C ASN A 379 12.26 -21.03 -14.78
N TYR A 380 12.86 -21.41 -13.65
CA TYR A 380 13.55 -22.72 -13.54
C TYR A 380 12.56 -23.87 -13.68
N ILE A 381 11.38 -23.77 -13.05
CA ILE A 381 10.30 -24.76 -13.14
C ILE A 381 9.89 -24.94 -14.60
N ILE A 382 9.59 -23.84 -15.32
CA ILE A 382 9.23 -23.87 -16.75
C ILE A 382 10.35 -24.48 -17.60
N LYS A 383 11.60 -24.02 -17.40
CA LYS A 383 12.73 -24.45 -18.23
C LYS A 383 13.06 -25.94 -18.10
N ASN A 384 12.78 -26.53 -16.96
CA ASN A 384 13.10 -27.93 -16.66
C ASN A 384 11.86 -28.84 -16.68
N ASP A 385 10.70 -28.33 -17.16
CA ASP A 385 9.43 -29.07 -17.25
C ASP A 385 9.07 -29.79 -15.94
N ILE A 386 9.20 -29.07 -14.82
CA ILE A 386 8.87 -29.61 -13.49
C ILE A 386 7.36 -29.62 -13.33
N ASP A 387 6.81 -30.72 -12.84
CA ASP A 387 5.37 -30.87 -12.63
C ASP A 387 4.81 -29.83 -11.67
N THR A 388 3.88 -29.00 -12.15
CA THR A 388 3.20 -27.94 -11.41
C THR A 388 1.82 -28.32 -10.92
N GLN A 389 1.40 -29.60 -11.08
CA GLN A 389 0.09 -30.05 -10.63
C GLN A 389 -0.11 -29.72 -9.14
N ASN A 390 -1.11 -28.88 -8.85
CA ASN A 390 -1.43 -28.41 -7.52
C ASN A 390 -0.25 -27.73 -6.78
N ILE A 391 0.69 -27.12 -7.50
CA ILE A 391 1.88 -26.49 -6.90
C ILE A 391 1.54 -25.65 -5.66
N PHE A 392 2.37 -25.74 -4.62
CA PHE A 392 2.18 -25.01 -3.37
C PHE A 392 3.34 -24.06 -3.08
N PHE A 393 3.10 -22.76 -3.16
CA PHE A 393 4.06 -21.72 -2.77
C PHE A 393 3.83 -21.32 -1.31
N THR A 394 4.72 -21.73 -0.42
CA THR A 394 4.74 -21.28 0.98
C THR A 394 5.40 -19.90 1.12
N GLU A 395 6.20 -19.51 0.15
CA GLU A 395 6.82 -18.19 -0.07
C GLU A 395 6.88 -17.95 -1.58
N TYR A 396 7.12 -16.73 -2.01
CA TYR A 396 7.20 -16.35 -3.44
C TYR A 396 5.94 -16.68 -4.24
N HIS A 397 4.77 -16.59 -3.61
CA HIS A 397 3.50 -16.99 -4.20
C HIS A 397 3.10 -16.21 -5.46
N ILE A 398 3.81 -15.11 -5.82
CA ILE A 398 3.73 -14.50 -7.14
C ILE A 398 4.03 -15.53 -8.26
N GLY A 399 4.73 -16.62 -7.93
CA GLY A 399 4.98 -17.74 -8.82
C GLY A 399 3.71 -18.33 -9.43
N TYR A 400 2.58 -18.34 -8.73
CA TYR A 400 1.29 -18.72 -9.31
C TYR A 400 0.95 -17.88 -10.56
N TRP A 401 1.14 -16.57 -10.47
CA TRP A 401 0.87 -15.67 -11.59
C TRP A 401 1.84 -15.87 -12.75
N VAL A 402 3.13 -16.09 -12.47
CA VAL A 402 4.16 -16.33 -13.49
C VAL A 402 3.91 -17.64 -14.21
N LEU A 403 3.61 -18.72 -13.50
CA LEU A 403 3.32 -20.06 -14.05
C LEU A 403 1.94 -20.14 -14.73
N GLY A 404 0.98 -19.28 -14.34
CA GLY A 404 -0.41 -19.40 -14.76
C GLY A 404 -1.20 -20.41 -13.93
N GLU A 405 -0.69 -20.75 -12.74
CA GLU A 405 -1.27 -21.70 -11.81
C GLU A 405 -2.13 -21.03 -10.74
N HIS A 406 -2.90 -21.82 -10.02
CA HIS A 406 -3.72 -21.35 -8.90
C HIS A 406 -3.20 -21.88 -7.55
N PRO A 407 -3.42 -21.14 -6.46
CA PRO A 407 -3.20 -21.69 -5.11
C PRO A 407 -4.04 -22.96 -4.89
N PRO A 408 -3.51 -23.96 -4.16
CA PRO A 408 -4.20 -25.24 -3.97
C PRO A 408 -5.51 -25.12 -3.18
N THR A 409 -5.65 -24.09 -2.35
CA THR A 409 -6.91 -23.76 -1.66
C THR A 409 -7.10 -22.24 -1.61
N ILE A 410 -8.34 -21.83 -1.33
CA ILE A 410 -8.70 -20.42 -1.17
C ILE A 410 -7.91 -19.74 -0.04
N ALA A 411 -7.59 -20.48 1.05
CA ALA A 411 -6.76 -19.98 2.13
C ALA A 411 -5.29 -19.80 1.71
N ALA A 412 -4.80 -20.59 0.76
CA ALA A 412 -3.43 -20.49 0.24
C ALA A 412 -3.21 -19.29 -0.69
N THR A 413 -4.24 -18.51 -1.02
CA THR A 413 -4.13 -17.27 -1.82
C THR A 413 -3.09 -16.30 -1.23
N HIS A 414 -3.08 -16.15 0.08
CA HIS A 414 -2.03 -15.46 0.82
C HIS A 414 -1.46 -16.41 1.87
N PRO A 415 -0.14 -16.67 1.91
CA PRO A 415 0.43 -17.67 2.82
C PRO A 415 0.05 -17.50 4.30
N SER A 416 -0.16 -16.26 4.75
CA SER A 416 -0.60 -16.01 6.14
C SER A 416 -2.07 -16.37 6.40
N ASN A 417 -2.90 -16.54 5.38
CA ASN A 417 -4.32 -16.85 5.59
C ASN A 417 -4.52 -18.30 6.09
N ILE A 418 -3.60 -19.22 5.77
CA ILE A 418 -3.59 -20.58 6.29
C ILE A 418 -3.59 -20.63 7.83
N THR A 419 -3.01 -19.59 8.47
CA THR A 419 -2.93 -19.51 9.94
C THR A 419 -3.93 -18.56 10.57
N ARG A 420 -4.93 -18.11 9.80
CA ARG A 420 -5.97 -17.18 10.24
C ARG A 420 -7.31 -17.90 10.31
N GLU A 421 -7.40 -18.82 11.26
CA GLU A 421 -8.58 -19.71 11.46
C GLU A 421 -9.88 -18.92 11.59
N GLU A 422 -9.80 -17.73 12.20
CA GLU A 422 -10.93 -16.80 12.35
C GLU A 422 -11.53 -16.32 11.01
N LEU A 423 -10.78 -16.45 9.92
CA LEU A 423 -11.21 -16.02 8.59
C LEU A 423 -11.79 -17.17 7.74
N PHE A 424 -11.60 -18.42 8.13
CA PHE A 424 -12.05 -19.58 7.35
C PHE A 424 -13.55 -19.59 7.04
N PRO A 425 -14.46 -19.20 7.96
CA PRO A 425 -15.90 -19.12 7.64
C PRO A 425 -16.21 -18.17 6.48
N TYR A 426 -15.44 -17.05 6.37
CA TYR A 426 -15.64 -16.04 5.33
C TYR A 426 -15.00 -16.42 3.98
N MET A 427 -14.13 -17.42 3.98
CA MET A 427 -13.53 -18.02 2.77
C MET A 427 -14.35 -19.22 2.27
N LYS A 428 -15.52 -19.53 2.89
CA LYS A 428 -16.25 -20.79 2.64
C LYS A 428 -15.34 -22.01 2.80
N ASN A 429 -14.35 -21.93 3.70
CA ASN A 429 -13.43 -23.01 3.97
C ASN A 429 -14.07 -23.97 5.01
N PRO A 430 -14.29 -25.25 4.69
CA PRO A 430 -14.93 -26.20 5.60
C PRO A 430 -14.02 -26.65 6.75
N ARG A 431 -12.70 -26.41 6.67
CA ARG A 431 -11.74 -26.75 7.72
C ARG A 431 -11.82 -25.72 8.85
N LYS A 432 -11.54 -26.16 10.08
CA LYS A 432 -11.68 -25.31 11.27
C LYS A 432 -10.35 -24.79 11.79
N THR A 433 -9.27 -25.55 11.57
CA THR A 433 -7.94 -25.23 12.08
C THR A 433 -6.91 -25.10 10.97
N ALA A 434 -5.86 -24.37 11.27
CA ALA A 434 -4.70 -24.20 10.37
C ALA A 434 -4.00 -25.56 10.08
N LEU A 435 -4.00 -26.48 11.07
CA LEU A 435 -3.46 -27.81 10.89
C LEU A 435 -4.30 -28.65 9.92
N GLU A 436 -5.63 -28.65 10.08
CA GLU A 436 -6.54 -29.33 9.14
C GLU A 436 -6.40 -28.79 7.71
N GLU A 437 -6.24 -27.47 7.55
CA GLU A 437 -6.02 -26.86 6.24
C GLU A 437 -4.71 -27.32 5.62
N LEU A 438 -3.64 -27.35 6.41
CA LEU A 438 -2.34 -27.79 5.94
C LEU A 438 -2.30 -29.29 5.62
N GLN A 439 -2.94 -30.11 6.44
CA GLN A 439 -3.12 -31.54 6.17
C GLN A 439 -3.91 -31.77 4.88
N TYR A 440 -4.99 -31.04 4.68
CA TYR A 440 -5.76 -31.11 3.44
C TYR A 440 -4.91 -30.78 2.20
N ILE A 441 -4.09 -29.71 2.27
CA ILE A 441 -3.20 -29.35 1.16
C ILE A 441 -2.18 -30.47 0.90
N LEU A 442 -1.52 -30.97 1.94
CA LEU A 442 -0.39 -31.90 1.77
C LEU A 442 -0.80 -33.37 1.59
N GLU A 443 -1.86 -33.83 2.30
CA GLU A 443 -2.26 -35.24 2.31
C GLU A 443 -3.38 -35.56 1.31
N VAL A 444 -4.30 -34.59 1.02
CA VAL A 444 -5.44 -34.81 0.13
C VAL A 444 -5.17 -34.24 -1.27
N ILE A 445 -4.80 -32.94 -1.37
CA ILE A 445 -4.49 -32.30 -2.66
C ILE A 445 -3.17 -32.81 -3.22
N GLN A 446 -2.18 -33.04 -2.35
CA GLN A 446 -0.89 -33.64 -2.68
C GLN A 446 -0.13 -32.87 -3.77
N PRO A 447 0.31 -31.61 -3.51
CA PRO A 447 1.06 -30.84 -4.50
C PRO A 447 2.26 -31.63 -5.04
N GLN A 448 2.42 -31.67 -6.36
CA GLN A 448 3.58 -32.31 -6.96
C GLN A 448 4.87 -31.52 -6.69
N THR A 449 4.73 -30.17 -6.62
CA THR A 449 5.85 -29.30 -6.31
C THR A 449 5.50 -28.37 -5.14
N VAL A 450 6.43 -28.23 -4.19
CA VAL A 450 6.35 -27.27 -3.09
C VAL A 450 7.53 -26.31 -3.16
N VAL A 451 7.24 -25.00 -3.09
CA VAL A 451 8.26 -23.94 -3.07
C VAL A 451 8.31 -23.30 -1.69
N ALA A 452 9.50 -23.29 -1.10
CA ALA A 452 9.76 -22.73 0.23
C ALA A 452 10.96 -21.78 0.21
N ARG A 453 11.28 -21.16 1.34
CA ARG A 453 12.40 -20.25 1.49
C ARG A 453 13.45 -20.79 2.47
N LYS A 454 14.69 -20.87 2.02
CA LYS A 454 15.85 -21.26 2.85
C LYS A 454 16.01 -20.33 4.05
N GLY A 455 16.24 -20.92 5.22
CA GLY A 455 16.54 -20.17 6.44
C GLY A 455 15.34 -19.43 7.05
N LYS A 456 14.12 -19.66 6.57
CA LYS A 456 12.89 -19.09 7.11
C LYS A 456 11.87 -20.18 7.40
N LYS A 457 11.30 -20.18 8.62
CA LYS A 457 10.15 -21.03 8.89
C LYS A 457 8.96 -20.58 8.04
N ILE A 458 8.15 -21.55 7.60
CA ILE A 458 7.02 -21.32 6.70
C ILE A 458 5.98 -20.46 7.40
N PHE A 459 5.69 -20.72 8.66
CA PHE A 459 4.78 -19.96 9.49
C PHE A 459 5.50 -19.19 10.60
N ASP A 460 4.78 -18.36 11.36
CA ASP A 460 5.33 -17.66 12.53
C ASP A 460 6.05 -18.67 13.45
N ARG A 461 7.20 -18.28 13.97
CA ARG A 461 8.04 -19.14 14.85
C ARG A 461 7.28 -19.64 16.09
N LYS A 462 6.24 -18.93 16.52
CA LYS A 462 5.41 -19.33 17.64
C LYS A 462 4.49 -20.51 17.33
N LEU A 463 4.20 -20.78 16.06
CA LEU A 463 3.38 -21.88 15.59
C LEU A 463 4.23 -23.15 15.42
N THR A 464 4.80 -23.64 16.54
CA THR A 464 5.74 -24.75 16.56
C THR A 464 5.15 -26.03 15.96
N ASN A 465 3.91 -26.37 16.33
CA ASN A 465 3.23 -27.58 15.84
C ASN A 465 3.07 -27.59 14.32
N LEU A 466 2.62 -26.46 13.73
CA LEU A 466 2.47 -26.32 12.28
C LEU A 466 3.82 -26.39 11.55
N ASN A 467 4.83 -25.70 12.09
CA ASN A 467 6.16 -25.75 11.51
C ASN A 467 6.80 -27.12 11.60
N SER A 468 6.61 -27.83 12.72
CA SER A 468 7.13 -29.20 12.89
C SER A 468 6.43 -30.19 11.96
N TYR A 469 5.09 -30.06 11.82
CA TYR A 469 4.31 -30.89 10.91
C TYR A 469 4.80 -30.74 9.46
N ILE A 470 4.85 -29.51 8.93
CA ILE A 470 5.26 -29.32 7.54
C ILE A 470 6.72 -29.68 7.28
N ASP A 471 7.64 -29.37 8.21
CA ASP A 471 9.05 -29.76 8.08
C ASP A 471 9.19 -31.28 8.02
N SER A 472 8.49 -32.04 8.90
CA SER A 472 8.48 -33.50 8.91
C SER A 472 7.82 -34.09 7.67
N TYR A 473 6.70 -33.52 7.24
CA TYR A 473 5.99 -33.99 6.05
C TYR A 473 6.83 -33.82 4.78
N LEU A 474 7.47 -32.64 4.60
CA LEU A 474 8.37 -32.42 3.47
C LEU A 474 9.58 -33.35 3.49
N ALA A 475 10.16 -33.58 4.66
CA ALA A 475 11.30 -34.50 4.79
C ALA A 475 10.98 -35.96 4.43
N ASN A 476 9.73 -36.41 4.68
CA ASN A 476 9.32 -37.80 4.45
C ASN A 476 8.72 -38.04 3.06
N HIS A 477 8.13 -37.03 2.43
CA HIS A 477 7.34 -37.20 1.20
C HIS A 477 7.85 -36.39 0.00
N TYR A 478 8.89 -35.56 0.19
CA TYR A 478 9.42 -34.72 -0.87
C TYR A 478 10.94 -34.78 -0.90
N ILE A 479 11.51 -34.62 -2.10
CA ILE A 479 12.95 -34.46 -2.31
C ILE A 479 13.24 -33.01 -2.73
N LEU A 480 14.29 -32.42 -2.17
CA LEU A 480 14.81 -31.12 -2.62
C LEU A 480 15.53 -31.28 -3.95
N ILE A 481 14.93 -30.87 -5.05
CA ILE A 481 15.52 -31.00 -6.38
C ILE A 481 16.42 -29.84 -6.77
N LYS A 482 16.14 -28.62 -6.25
CA LYS A 482 16.95 -27.43 -6.56
C LYS A 482 16.86 -26.36 -5.49
N THR A 483 17.97 -25.65 -5.31
CA THR A 483 18.03 -24.40 -4.57
C THR A 483 18.41 -23.29 -5.55
N ILE A 484 17.63 -22.21 -5.60
CA ILE A 484 17.87 -21.01 -6.40
C ILE A 484 17.91 -19.84 -5.43
N ASP A 485 19.11 -19.32 -5.18
CA ASP A 485 19.40 -18.33 -4.14
C ASP A 485 18.82 -18.78 -2.78
N ARG A 486 17.69 -18.21 -2.36
CA ARG A 486 16.98 -18.62 -1.14
C ARG A 486 15.72 -19.44 -1.42
N GLY A 487 15.33 -19.64 -2.68
CA GLY A 487 14.20 -20.46 -3.09
C GLY A 487 14.55 -21.95 -3.05
N LEU A 488 13.75 -22.75 -2.38
CA LEU A 488 13.86 -24.21 -2.30
C LEU A 488 12.72 -24.82 -3.10
N ILE A 489 13.05 -25.69 -4.06
CA ILE A 489 12.06 -26.41 -4.89
C ILE A 489 12.08 -27.87 -4.47
N TYR A 490 10.97 -28.32 -3.92
CA TYR A 490 10.74 -29.70 -3.51
C TYR A 490 9.80 -30.37 -4.49
N GLN A 491 10.10 -31.61 -4.86
CA GLN A 491 9.24 -32.47 -5.68
C GLN A 491 8.78 -33.66 -4.87
N ARG A 492 7.54 -34.08 -5.06
CA ARG A 492 6.94 -35.20 -4.35
C ARG A 492 7.63 -36.49 -4.74
N LEU A 493 7.89 -37.36 -3.77
CA LEU A 493 8.29 -38.75 -3.97
C LEU A 493 7.07 -39.55 -4.43
N GLU A 494 7.26 -40.46 -5.41
CA GLU A 494 6.21 -41.39 -5.85
C GLU A 494 5.72 -42.31 -4.74
#